data_6496d3eb49fc28de22f0686becc257c2
#
_entry.id   6496d3eb49fc28de22f0686becc257c2
#
_cell.length_a   1.000
_cell.length_b   1.000
_cell.length_c   1.000
_cell.angle_alpha   90.00
_cell.angle_beta   90.00
_cell.angle_gamma   90.00
#
_symmetry.space_group_name_H-M   'P 1'
#
loop_
_entity.id
_entity.type
_entity.pdbx_description
1 polymer ?
#
loop_
_entity_poly.entity_id
_entity_poly.type
_entity_poly.pdbx_seq_one_letter_code
_entity_poly.pdbx_strand_id
1 'polypeptide(L)'
;MKSIVMLGTGMDTMGGIASVVRVYQQAGLLQRYGVRYLATHCDGSKWRKLRVMAAAYLDFAAMLLRGQVGLLHVHVASRASFWRKSGFFLLAFACRIPAILHLHGAEFAQFYGEECGPVRRAFIRWVFDRCARVVVLSQAWKEWVQSISRNPQVQAIYNPVLLPPASAWDARQPGAVLSLGRLGRRKGSYDLLQAAARVVPQVGRLELRLGGDGELDAVRAQAAQLGLAGHLNLLGWVGADSKQQQLALASLYALPSYHEGLPMSVLEAMAAGLPVLATPVGGIAEAVADGVEGFLVAPGDVEALAARLAQLLQDEALARRMGAAARRKVETTFCSDAVLPRVEQMYRELGFGPR
;
A
#
# COMPACT_ATOMS: atom_id res chain seq x y z
N MET A 1 -14.81 6.87 -29.36
CA MET A 1 -14.98 7.57 -28.07
C MET A 1 -13.64 7.52 -27.33
N LYS A 2 -13.16 8.65 -26.77
CA LYS A 2 -11.90 8.69 -26.02
C LYS A 2 -12.08 7.99 -24.67
N SER A 3 -11.08 7.21 -24.25
CA SER A 3 -11.11 6.41 -23.01
C SER A 3 -10.07 6.88 -22.02
N ILE A 4 -10.29 6.58 -20.75
CA ILE A 4 -9.25 6.63 -19.73
C ILE A 4 -8.38 5.38 -19.89
N VAL A 5 -7.08 5.53 -20.05
CA VAL A 5 -6.12 4.43 -20.03
C VAL A 5 -5.39 4.44 -18.69
N MET A 6 -5.53 3.37 -17.92
CA MET A 6 -4.88 3.22 -16.63
C MET A 6 -3.71 2.25 -16.72
N LEU A 7 -2.55 2.64 -16.20
CA LEU A 7 -1.35 1.82 -16.18
C LEU A 7 -0.97 1.42 -14.76
N GLY A 8 -0.68 0.14 -14.56
CA GLY A 8 -0.23 -0.37 -13.27
C GLY A 8 0.57 -1.67 -13.41
N THR A 9 0.68 -2.40 -12.33
CA THR A 9 1.17 -3.79 -12.33
C THR A 9 0.03 -4.73 -12.70
N GLY A 10 0.32 -5.92 -13.21
CA GLY A 10 -0.71 -6.94 -13.46
C GLY A 10 -1.55 -7.17 -12.21
N MET A 11 -2.86 -7.36 -12.37
CA MET A 11 -3.77 -7.52 -11.23
C MET A 11 -3.47 -8.76 -10.39
N ASP A 12 -2.85 -9.79 -11.01
CA ASP A 12 -2.45 -11.03 -10.36
C ASP A 12 -1.07 -10.94 -9.70
N THR A 13 -0.37 -9.78 -9.81
CA THR A 13 0.93 -9.60 -9.20
C THR A 13 0.85 -9.34 -7.71
N MET A 14 1.93 -9.70 -7.03
CA MET A 14 2.14 -9.34 -5.63
C MET A 14 2.42 -7.85 -5.50
N GLY A 15 1.72 -7.16 -4.58
CA GLY A 15 2.05 -5.77 -4.24
C GLY A 15 0.86 -4.82 -4.11
N GLY A 16 1.13 -3.67 -3.49
CA GLY A 16 0.11 -2.69 -3.11
C GLY A 16 -0.65 -2.08 -4.30
N ILE A 17 0.04 -1.77 -5.41
CA ILE A 17 -0.61 -1.21 -6.62
C ILE A 17 -1.65 -2.18 -7.18
N ALA A 18 -1.31 -3.48 -7.29
CA ALA A 18 -2.25 -4.49 -7.75
C ALA A 18 -3.47 -4.60 -6.82
N SER A 19 -3.26 -4.50 -5.49
CA SER A 19 -4.35 -4.50 -4.52
C SER A 19 -5.28 -3.30 -4.70
N VAL A 20 -4.76 -2.09 -4.86
CA VAL A 20 -5.56 -0.88 -5.11
C VAL A 20 -6.38 -1.00 -6.40
N VAL A 21 -5.77 -1.45 -7.49
CA VAL A 21 -6.48 -1.59 -8.77
C VAL A 21 -7.55 -2.69 -8.70
N ARG A 22 -7.31 -3.78 -7.97
CA ARG A 22 -8.36 -4.78 -7.70
C ARG A 22 -9.55 -4.19 -6.95
N VAL A 23 -9.31 -3.34 -5.95
CA VAL A 23 -10.41 -2.62 -5.26
C VAL A 23 -11.16 -1.73 -6.24
N TYR A 24 -10.48 -0.97 -7.11
CA TYR A 24 -11.12 -0.17 -8.14
C TYR A 24 -12.00 -1.01 -9.08
N GLN A 25 -11.52 -2.20 -9.46
CA GLN A 25 -12.26 -3.13 -10.32
C GLN A 25 -13.48 -3.70 -9.59
N GLN A 26 -13.31 -4.22 -8.38
CA GLN A 26 -14.37 -4.84 -7.59
C GLN A 26 -15.46 -3.86 -7.19
N ALA A 27 -15.08 -2.61 -6.90
CA ALA A 27 -16.02 -1.52 -6.64
C ALA A 27 -16.64 -0.89 -7.92
N GLY A 28 -16.36 -1.46 -9.10
CA GLY A 28 -17.00 -1.08 -10.37
C GLY A 28 -16.46 0.21 -11.01
N LEU A 29 -15.42 0.86 -10.46
CA LEU A 29 -14.87 2.11 -11.01
C LEU A 29 -14.42 1.95 -12.46
N LEU A 30 -13.69 0.85 -12.76
CA LEU A 30 -13.16 0.62 -14.11
C LEU A 30 -14.28 0.49 -15.15
N GLN A 31 -15.37 -0.18 -14.80
CA GLN A 31 -16.54 -0.33 -15.65
C GLN A 31 -17.30 0.98 -15.85
N ARG A 32 -17.64 1.66 -14.74
CA ARG A 32 -18.41 2.92 -14.77
C ARG A 32 -17.76 4.00 -15.63
N TYR A 33 -16.44 4.06 -15.66
CA TYR A 33 -15.70 5.07 -16.44
C TYR A 33 -15.12 4.53 -17.76
N GLY A 34 -15.38 3.27 -18.10
CA GLY A 34 -14.84 2.63 -19.30
C GLY A 34 -13.31 2.68 -19.35
N VAL A 35 -12.68 2.43 -18.20
CA VAL A 35 -11.21 2.46 -18.05
C VAL A 35 -10.60 1.25 -18.74
N ARG A 36 -9.65 1.50 -19.65
CA ARG A 36 -8.80 0.44 -20.21
C ARG A 36 -7.55 0.28 -19.38
N TYR A 37 -7.42 -0.85 -18.72
CA TYR A 37 -6.26 -1.16 -17.89
C TYR A 37 -5.17 -1.86 -18.71
N LEU A 38 -3.93 -1.34 -18.66
CA LEU A 38 -2.75 -1.96 -19.27
C LEU A 38 -1.73 -2.29 -18.18
N ALA A 39 -1.39 -3.57 -18.09
CA ALA A 39 -0.36 -4.05 -17.18
C ALA A 39 1.04 -3.75 -17.74
N THR A 40 1.87 -3.04 -16.98
CA THR A 40 3.25 -2.70 -17.35
C THR A 40 4.29 -3.59 -16.65
N HIS A 41 3.83 -4.53 -15.81
CA HIS A 41 4.66 -5.46 -15.07
C HIS A 41 3.85 -6.68 -14.67
N CYS A 42 4.51 -7.83 -14.59
CA CYS A 42 3.98 -9.09 -14.04
C CYS A 42 5.07 -9.80 -13.23
N ASP A 43 4.67 -10.76 -12.41
CA ASP A 43 5.62 -11.66 -11.76
C ASP A 43 6.14 -12.71 -12.75
N GLY A 44 7.34 -13.26 -12.47
CA GLY A 44 7.97 -14.29 -13.29
C GLY A 44 9.29 -13.85 -13.92
N SER A 45 9.69 -14.52 -15.02
CA SER A 45 11.00 -14.35 -15.66
C SER A 45 11.20 -12.94 -16.25
N LYS A 46 12.46 -12.56 -16.45
CA LYS A 46 12.83 -11.26 -17.08
C LYS A 46 12.20 -11.12 -18.48
N TRP A 47 12.15 -12.20 -19.27
CA TRP A 47 11.55 -12.21 -20.60
C TRP A 47 10.02 -11.98 -20.56
N ARG A 48 9.33 -12.60 -19.60
CA ARG A 48 7.88 -12.36 -19.41
C ARG A 48 7.62 -10.90 -19.06
N LYS A 49 8.40 -10.33 -18.13
CA LYS A 49 8.32 -8.91 -17.75
C LYS A 49 8.55 -7.98 -18.93
N LEU A 50 9.55 -8.29 -19.77
CA LEU A 50 9.84 -7.50 -20.98
C LEU A 50 8.70 -7.58 -22.00
N ARG A 51 8.16 -8.78 -22.26
CA ARG A 51 7.00 -8.96 -23.18
C ARG A 51 5.79 -8.16 -22.72
N VAL A 52 5.43 -8.24 -21.44
CA VAL A 52 4.29 -7.50 -20.87
C VAL A 52 4.50 -6.00 -21.05
N MET A 53 5.70 -5.51 -20.80
CA MET A 53 6.03 -4.10 -20.97
C MET A 53 5.97 -3.66 -22.44
N ALA A 54 6.54 -4.45 -23.36
CA ALA A 54 6.51 -4.16 -24.80
C ALA A 54 5.07 -4.17 -25.34
N ALA A 55 4.26 -5.16 -24.95
CA ALA A 55 2.84 -5.21 -25.31
C ALA A 55 2.09 -3.97 -24.83
N ALA A 56 2.30 -3.55 -23.58
CA ALA A 56 1.65 -2.34 -23.06
C ALA A 56 2.04 -1.06 -23.86
N TYR A 57 3.30 -0.94 -24.29
CA TYR A 57 3.72 0.18 -25.14
C TYR A 57 3.09 0.13 -26.53
N LEU A 58 3.05 -1.05 -27.16
CA LEU A 58 2.44 -1.23 -28.49
C LEU A 58 0.94 -0.94 -28.44
N ASP A 59 0.23 -1.48 -27.44
CA ASP A 59 -1.20 -1.24 -27.25
C ASP A 59 -1.48 0.24 -27.02
N PHE A 60 -0.70 0.89 -26.15
CA PHE A 60 -0.88 2.31 -25.87
C PHE A 60 -0.60 3.16 -27.11
N ALA A 61 0.48 2.88 -27.86
CA ALA A 61 0.79 3.58 -29.10
C ALA A 61 -0.30 3.38 -30.16
N ALA A 62 -0.80 2.16 -30.33
CA ALA A 62 -1.90 1.88 -31.24
C ALA A 62 -3.18 2.63 -30.85
N MET A 63 -3.48 2.74 -29.55
CA MET A 63 -4.60 3.54 -29.04
C MET A 63 -4.42 5.04 -29.28
N LEU A 64 -3.20 5.57 -29.14
CA LEU A 64 -2.87 6.97 -29.45
C LEU A 64 -3.09 7.26 -30.94
N LEU A 65 -2.55 6.41 -31.82
CA LEU A 65 -2.71 6.57 -33.28
C LEU A 65 -4.17 6.52 -33.72
N ARG A 66 -5.01 5.74 -33.05
CA ARG A 66 -6.46 5.67 -33.30
C ARG A 66 -7.26 6.78 -32.61
N GLY A 67 -6.62 7.71 -31.90
CA GLY A 67 -7.29 8.80 -31.18
C GLY A 67 -8.19 8.32 -30.03
N GLN A 68 -7.95 7.12 -29.50
CA GLN A 68 -8.79 6.50 -28.46
C GLN A 68 -8.40 6.88 -27.04
N VAL A 69 -7.22 7.46 -26.83
CA VAL A 69 -6.75 7.89 -25.49
C VAL A 69 -7.24 9.31 -25.22
N GLY A 70 -7.96 9.49 -24.14
CA GLY A 70 -8.40 10.81 -23.69
C GLY A 70 -7.73 11.26 -22.40
N LEU A 71 -7.39 10.31 -21.53
CA LEU A 71 -6.72 10.54 -20.26
C LEU A 71 -5.79 9.36 -19.96
N LEU A 72 -4.60 9.65 -19.50
CA LEU A 72 -3.65 8.65 -19.01
C LEU A 72 -3.58 8.71 -17.48
N HIS A 73 -3.86 7.59 -16.78
CA HIS A 73 -3.73 7.46 -15.33
C HIS A 73 -2.67 6.42 -14.98
N VAL A 74 -1.55 6.83 -14.39
CA VAL A 74 -0.39 5.97 -14.18
C VAL A 74 -0.11 5.77 -12.69
N HIS A 75 -0.24 4.52 -12.22
CA HIS A 75 0.20 4.14 -10.89
C HIS A 75 1.72 3.92 -10.88
N VAL A 76 2.45 4.69 -10.09
CA VAL A 76 3.91 4.77 -10.10
C VAL A 76 4.46 4.39 -8.72
N ALA A 77 5.52 3.59 -8.70
CA ALA A 77 6.38 3.39 -7.53
C ALA A 77 7.80 3.89 -7.85
N SER A 78 8.72 3.78 -6.90
CA SER A 78 10.11 4.23 -7.02
C SER A 78 10.92 3.45 -8.06
N ARG A 79 12.09 3.96 -8.43
CA ARG A 79 13.16 3.27 -9.21
C ARG A 79 12.66 2.74 -10.56
N ALA A 80 12.81 1.43 -10.79
CA ALA A 80 12.44 0.80 -12.05
C ALA A 80 10.97 1.01 -12.46
N SER A 81 10.05 1.18 -11.50
CA SER A 81 8.64 1.44 -11.78
C SER A 81 8.43 2.81 -12.43
N PHE A 82 9.10 3.84 -11.92
CA PHE A 82 9.05 5.18 -12.47
C PHE A 82 9.66 5.22 -13.88
N TRP A 83 10.89 4.72 -14.03
CA TRP A 83 11.60 4.78 -15.31
C TRP A 83 10.89 4.02 -16.42
N ARG A 84 10.36 2.84 -16.13
CA ARG A 84 9.57 2.06 -17.11
C ARG A 84 8.33 2.80 -17.60
N LYS A 85 7.69 3.59 -16.73
CA LYS A 85 6.44 4.29 -17.05
C LYS A 85 6.67 5.70 -17.61
N SER A 86 7.89 6.21 -17.51
CA SER A 86 8.23 7.55 -18.01
C SER A 86 7.97 7.71 -19.51
N GLY A 87 8.21 6.68 -20.32
CA GLY A 87 7.93 6.73 -21.74
C GLY A 87 6.45 6.92 -22.09
N PHE A 88 5.53 6.40 -21.28
CA PHE A 88 4.08 6.63 -21.47
C PHE A 88 3.73 8.09 -21.20
N PHE A 89 4.33 8.72 -20.18
CA PHE A 89 4.16 10.15 -19.95
C PHE A 89 4.68 10.98 -21.13
N LEU A 90 5.87 10.64 -21.65
CA LEU A 90 6.44 11.34 -22.82
C LEU A 90 5.51 11.24 -24.04
N LEU A 91 5.01 10.05 -24.35
CA LEU A 91 4.06 9.83 -25.45
C LEU A 91 2.74 10.60 -25.23
N ALA A 92 2.20 10.57 -24.02
CA ALA A 92 0.98 11.32 -23.70
C ALA A 92 1.19 12.83 -23.84
N PHE A 93 2.29 13.37 -23.33
CA PHE A 93 2.62 14.81 -23.44
C PHE A 93 2.85 15.25 -24.88
N ALA A 94 3.56 14.43 -25.70
CA ALA A 94 3.74 14.69 -27.13
C ALA A 94 2.40 14.74 -27.87
N CYS A 95 1.43 13.90 -27.49
CA CYS A 95 0.09 13.88 -28.06
C CYS A 95 -0.89 14.84 -27.37
N ARG A 96 -0.44 15.69 -26.44
CA ARG A 96 -1.29 16.61 -25.65
C ARG A 96 -2.40 15.90 -24.88
N ILE A 97 -2.19 14.67 -24.46
CA ILE A 97 -3.10 13.91 -23.62
C ILE A 97 -2.84 14.25 -22.16
N PRO A 98 -3.86 14.68 -21.37
CA PRO A 98 -3.70 14.90 -19.94
C PRO A 98 -3.29 13.61 -19.22
N ALA A 99 -2.38 13.72 -18.26
CA ALA A 99 -1.89 12.59 -17.50
C ALA A 99 -2.06 12.80 -15.99
N ILE A 100 -2.43 11.73 -15.30
CA ILE A 100 -2.45 11.63 -13.85
C ILE A 100 -1.27 10.76 -13.43
N LEU A 101 -0.40 11.28 -12.57
CA LEU A 101 0.64 10.51 -11.89
C LEU A 101 0.13 10.15 -10.49
N HIS A 102 -0.11 8.85 -10.25
CA HIS A 102 -0.56 8.34 -8.96
C HIS A 102 0.61 7.63 -8.26
N LEU A 103 1.17 8.29 -7.24
CA LEU A 103 2.40 7.88 -6.58
C LEU A 103 2.14 6.93 -5.41
N HIS A 104 2.64 5.70 -5.52
CA HIS A 104 2.53 4.65 -4.48
C HIS A 104 3.86 4.31 -3.80
N GLY A 105 4.97 4.88 -4.28
CA GLY A 105 6.31 4.49 -3.84
C GLY A 105 6.64 4.99 -2.43
N ALA A 106 6.70 4.08 -1.47
CA ALA A 106 7.07 4.37 -0.08
C ALA A 106 8.47 5.01 0.07
N GLU A 107 9.40 4.65 -0.81
CA GLU A 107 10.79 5.12 -0.80
C GLU A 107 11.05 6.13 -1.94
N PHE A 108 10.01 6.82 -2.44
CA PHE A 108 10.22 7.71 -3.58
C PHE A 108 11.03 8.96 -3.20
N ALA A 109 10.87 9.48 -1.99
CA ALA A 109 11.66 10.60 -1.49
C ALA A 109 13.15 10.23 -1.36
N GLN A 110 13.46 9.05 -0.83
CA GLN A 110 14.80 8.52 -0.75
C GLN A 110 15.39 8.29 -2.16
N PHE A 111 14.65 7.62 -3.04
CA PHE A 111 15.05 7.42 -4.43
C PHE A 111 15.37 8.76 -5.13
N TYR A 112 14.50 9.76 -4.97
CA TYR A 112 14.72 11.09 -5.52
C TYR A 112 15.94 11.80 -4.91
N GLY A 113 16.05 11.79 -3.58
CA GLY A 113 17.05 12.54 -2.83
C GLY A 113 18.44 11.91 -2.84
N GLU A 114 18.54 10.59 -2.76
CA GLU A 114 19.81 9.88 -2.56
C GLU A 114 20.31 9.16 -3.82
N GLU A 115 19.38 8.59 -4.64
CA GLU A 115 19.76 7.74 -5.78
C GLU A 115 19.73 8.47 -7.13
N CYS A 116 19.10 9.65 -7.20
CA CYS A 116 18.99 10.43 -8.43
C CYS A 116 19.98 11.59 -8.45
N GLY A 117 20.84 11.65 -9.47
CA GLY A 117 21.65 12.82 -9.79
C GLY A 117 20.82 13.98 -10.36
N PRO A 118 21.44 15.17 -10.57
CA PRO A 118 20.73 16.39 -10.96
C PRO A 118 19.83 16.24 -12.19
N VAL A 119 20.30 15.58 -13.23
CA VAL A 119 19.55 15.38 -14.48
C VAL A 119 18.30 14.52 -14.25
N ARG A 120 18.43 13.41 -13.48
CA ARG A 120 17.29 12.54 -13.15
C ARG A 120 16.27 13.27 -12.28
N ARG A 121 16.72 14.05 -11.30
CA ARG A 121 15.84 14.89 -10.46
C ARG A 121 15.11 15.94 -11.31
N ALA A 122 15.80 16.59 -12.23
CA ALA A 122 15.20 17.57 -13.14
C ALA A 122 14.11 16.91 -14.01
N PHE A 123 14.38 15.72 -14.55
CA PHE A 123 13.40 14.97 -15.33
C PHE A 123 12.17 14.54 -14.49
N ILE A 124 12.38 14.04 -13.26
CA ILE A 124 11.28 13.69 -12.36
C ILE A 124 10.39 14.91 -12.09
N ARG A 125 10.98 16.06 -11.73
CA ARG A 125 10.25 17.31 -11.54
C ARG A 125 9.48 17.72 -12.78
N TRP A 126 10.13 17.66 -13.94
CA TRP A 126 9.52 18.00 -15.22
C TRP A 126 8.28 17.13 -15.53
N VAL A 127 8.32 15.82 -15.21
CA VAL A 127 7.15 14.94 -15.35
C VAL A 127 6.05 15.35 -14.39
N PHE A 128 6.38 15.60 -13.11
CA PHE A 128 5.40 16.03 -12.10
C PHE A 128 4.74 17.36 -12.48
N ASP A 129 5.52 18.34 -12.93
CA ASP A 129 5.05 19.66 -13.31
C ASP A 129 4.11 19.64 -14.54
N ARG A 130 4.28 18.67 -15.44
CA ARG A 130 3.46 18.50 -16.65
C ARG A 130 2.21 17.65 -16.48
N CYS A 131 2.10 16.90 -15.41
CA CYS A 131 0.90 16.11 -15.14
C CYS A 131 -0.32 17.02 -14.87
N ALA A 132 -1.48 16.67 -15.41
CA ALA A 132 -2.73 17.36 -15.13
C ALA A 132 -3.14 17.21 -13.66
N ARG A 133 -2.76 16.08 -13.03
CA ARG A 133 -2.91 15.82 -11.59
C ARG A 133 -1.74 14.96 -11.09
N VAL A 134 -1.28 15.23 -9.88
CA VAL A 134 -0.40 14.34 -9.12
C VAL A 134 -1.17 13.85 -7.90
N VAL A 135 -1.41 12.56 -7.83
CA VAL A 135 -2.11 11.91 -6.72
C VAL A 135 -1.09 11.23 -5.83
N VAL A 136 -1.19 11.47 -4.54
CA VAL A 136 -0.37 10.87 -3.48
C VAL A 136 -1.25 10.27 -2.40
N LEU A 137 -0.67 9.46 -1.50
CA LEU A 137 -1.43 8.63 -0.57
C LEU A 137 -1.62 9.23 0.83
N SER A 138 -1.08 10.44 1.08
CA SER A 138 -1.17 11.11 2.38
C SER A 138 -0.89 12.61 2.25
N GLN A 139 -1.22 13.40 3.27
CA GLN A 139 -0.89 14.82 3.31
C GLN A 139 0.62 15.04 3.40
N ALA A 140 1.33 14.22 4.19
CA ALA A 140 2.79 14.28 4.26
C ALA A 140 3.44 14.05 2.88
N TRP A 141 2.94 13.11 2.08
CA TRP A 141 3.40 12.91 0.71
C TRP A 141 3.03 14.06 -0.22
N LYS A 142 1.88 14.73 -0.01
CA LYS A 142 1.49 15.93 -0.76
C LYS A 142 2.47 17.06 -0.50
N GLU A 143 2.78 17.35 0.76
CA GLU A 143 3.75 18.38 1.16
C GLU A 143 5.12 18.10 0.56
N TRP A 144 5.58 16.84 0.62
CA TRP A 144 6.84 16.46 0.01
C TRP A 144 6.86 16.69 -1.52
N VAL A 145 5.81 16.30 -2.25
CA VAL A 145 5.73 16.55 -3.70
C VAL A 145 5.71 18.04 -3.99
N GLN A 146 4.98 18.84 -3.21
CA GLN A 146 4.93 20.29 -3.36
C GLN A 146 6.27 20.97 -3.06
N SER A 147 7.16 20.35 -2.26
CA SER A 147 8.51 20.87 -2.03
C SER A 147 9.46 20.71 -3.23
N ILE A 148 9.16 19.79 -4.16
CA ILE A 148 10.01 19.48 -5.32
C ILE A 148 9.38 19.82 -6.66
N SER A 149 8.06 20.03 -6.73
CA SER A 149 7.28 20.27 -7.95
C SER A 149 6.51 21.58 -7.86
N ARG A 150 6.39 22.26 -8.99
CA ARG A 150 5.58 23.49 -9.14
C ARG A 150 4.13 23.19 -9.53
N ASN A 151 3.74 21.91 -9.64
CA ASN A 151 2.39 21.54 -10.02
C ASN A 151 1.39 21.95 -8.92
N PRO A 152 0.42 22.84 -9.17
CA PRO A 152 -0.56 23.24 -8.20
C PRO A 152 -1.62 22.15 -7.94
N GLN A 153 -1.70 21.15 -8.82
CA GLN A 153 -2.72 20.11 -8.83
C GLN A 153 -2.23 18.81 -8.15
N VAL A 154 -1.65 18.95 -6.95
CA VAL A 154 -1.25 17.80 -6.11
C VAL A 154 -2.37 17.51 -5.11
N GLN A 155 -2.88 16.27 -5.15
CA GLN A 155 -4.00 15.84 -4.31
C GLN A 155 -3.62 14.61 -3.48
N ALA A 156 -3.97 14.60 -2.21
CA ALA A 156 -3.90 13.41 -1.38
C ALA A 156 -5.21 12.61 -1.53
N ILE A 157 -5.14 11.42 -2.15
CA ILE A 157 -6.25 10.47 -2.24
C ILE A 157 -5.74 9.16 -1.66
N TYR A 158 -6.36 8.69 -0.58
CA TYR A 158 -5.96 7.49 0.12
C TYR A 158 -6.16 6.22 -0.72
N ASN A 159 -5.44 5.16 -0.38
CA ASN A 159 -5.74 3.84 -0.92
C ASN A 159 -7.10 3.36 -0.39
N PRO A 160 -8.01 2.88 -1.25
CA PRO A 160 -9.27 2.30 -0.80
C PRO A 160 -9.11 0.85 -0.37
N VAL A 161 -9.94 0.43 0.58
CA VAL A 161 -10.12 -0.99 0.90
C VAL A 161 -11.60 -1.37 0.80
N LEU A 162 -11.85 -2.66 0.55
CA LEU A 162 -13.20 -3.22 0.68
C LEU A 162 -13.45 -3.53 2.15
N LEU A 163 -14.68 -3.30 2.58
CA LEU A 163 -15.11 -3.68 3.92
C LEU A 163 -15.51 -5.16 3.93
N PRO A 164 -14.76 -6.04 4.63
CA PRO A 164 -15.20 -7.40 4.85
C PRO A 164 -16.42 -7.42 5.80
N PRO A 165 -17.20 -8.50 5.84
CA PRO A 165 -18.16 -8.71 6.92
C PRO A 165 -17.50 -8.52 8.29
N ALA A 166 -18.22 -7.97 9.24
CA ALA A 166 -17.69 -7.80 10.59
C ALA A 166 -17.44 -9.18 11.21
N SER A 167 -16.22 -9.42 11.66
CA SER A 167 -15.86 -10.63 12.41
C SER A 167 -16.20 -10.42 13.88
N ALA A 168 -16.83 -11.42 14.50
CA ALA A 168 -17.02 -11.41 15.93
C ALA A 168 -15.67 -11.45 16.64
N TRP A 169 -15.50 -10.64 17.68
CA TRP A 169 -14.23 -10.60 18.42
C TRP A 169 -13.90 -11.97 19.02
N ASP A 170 -14.89 -12.67 19.53
CA ASP A 170 -14.74 -13.96 20.19
C ASP A 170 -14.30 -15.11 19.26
N ALA A 171 -14.36 -14.90 17.93
CA ALA A 171 -13.82 -15.83 16.95
C ALA A 171 -12.30 -15.68 16.75
N ARG A 172 -11.68 -14.64 17.33
CA ARG A 172 -10.25 -14.39 17.22
C ARG A 172 -9.44 -15.33 18.10
N GLN A 173 -8.23 -15.60 17.68
CA GLN A 173 -7.29 -16.44 18.44
C GLN A 173 -6.47 -15.55 19.38
N PRO A 174 -6.63 -15.67 20.69
CA PRO A 174 -5.84 -14.89 21.65
C PRO A 174 -4.34 -15.06 21.42
N GLY A 175 -3.61 -13.97 21.42
CA GLY A 175 -2.16 -13.99 21.20
C GLY A 175 -1.70 -14.07 19.73
N ALA A 176 -2.62 -14.18 18.77
CA ALA A 176 -2.26 -14.21 17.35
C ALA A 176 -1.94 -12.81 16.83
N VAL A 177 -0.66 -12.54 16.60
CA VAL A 177 -0.12 -11.29 16.06
C VAL A 177 0.17 -11.46 14.58
N LEU A 178 -0.56 -10.77 13.71
CA LEU A 178 -0.41 -10.84 12.27
C LEU A 178 0.44 -9.69 11.74
N SER A 179 1.36 -10.01 10.84
CA SER A 179 2.08 -9.03 10.02
C SER A 179 2.11 -9.49 8.56
N LEU A 180 1.77 -8.59 7.63
CA LEU A 180 1.68 -8.90 6.21
C LEU A 180 2.53 -7.94 5.38
N GLY A 181 3.36 -8.49 4.49
CA GLY A 181 4.19 -7.76 3.56
C GLY A 181 5.52 -8.45 3.29
N ARG A 182 6.38 -7.81 2.48
CA ARG A 182 7.70 -8.36 2.19
C ARG A 182 8.57 -8.34 3.44
N LEU A 183 8.84 -9.50 4.01
CA LEU A 183 9.61 -9.65 5.25
C LEU A 183 11.06 -9.16 5.09
N GLY A 184 11.58 -8.49 6.12
CA GLY A 184 12.92 -7.94 6.14
C GLY A 184 13.01 -6.62 6.90
N ARG A 185 14.20 -5.98 6.85
CA ARG A 185 14.49 -4.75 7.60
C ARG A 185 13.48 -3.63 7.36
N ARG A 186 13.15 -3.34 6.09
CA ARG A 186 12.25 -2.24 5.74
C ARG A 186 10.88 -2.34 6.43
N LYS A 187 10.36 -3.55 6.60
CA LYS A 187 9.06 -3.81 7.26
C LYS A 187 9.18 -3.99 8.77
N GLY A 188 10.39 -3.87 9.34
CA GLY A 188 10.64 -4.04 10.76
C GLY A 188 10.42 -5.47 11.26
N SER A 189 10.59 -6.48 10.36
CA SER A 189 10.37 -7.89 10.74
C SER A 189 11.30 -8.32 11.87
N TYR A 190 12.54 -7.85 11.85
CA TYR A 190 13.53 -8.17 12.89
C TYR A 190 13.24 -7.47 14.22
N ASP A 191 12.74 -6.24 14.16
CA ASP A 191 12.33 -5.49 15.35
C ASP A 191 11.13 -6.15 16.02
N LEU A 192 10.18 -6.65 15.20
CA LEU A 192 9.03 -7.38 15.70
C LEU A 192 9.43 -8.71 16.38
N LEU A 193 10.41 -9.44 15.82
CA LEU A 193 10.95 -10.64 16.46
C LEU A 193 11.62 -10.30 17.80
N GLN A 194 12.45 -9.25 17.86
CA GLN A 194 13.11 -8.83 19.08
C GLN A 194 12.10 -8.38 20.15
N ALA A 195 11.07 -7.64 19.78
CA ALA A 195 10.00 -7.24 20.67
C ALA A 195 9.23 -8.47 21.20
N ALA A 196 8.87 -9.40 20.31
CA ALA A 196 8.17 -10.63 20.71
C ALA A 196 8.97 -11.49 21.69
N ALA A 197 10.30 -11.62 21.51
CA ALA A 197 11.16 -12.35 22.44
C ALA A 197 11.14 -11.77 23.85
N ARG A 198 11.02 -10.43 23.98
CA ARG A 198 10.88 -9.76 25.29
C ARG A 198 9.48 -9.95 25.90
N VAL A 199 8.47 -10.14 25.06
CA VAL A 199 7.07 -10.23 25.50
C VAL A 199 6.67 -11.65 25.86
N VAL A 200 7.20 -12.68 25.19
CA VAL A 200 6.87 -14.10 25.45
C VAL A 200 6.90 -14.49 26.93
N PRO A 201 7.90 -14.07 27.73
CA PRO A 201 7.90 -14.39 29.17
C PRO A 201 6.82 -13.69 30.00
N GLN A 202 6.17 -12.67 29.45
CA GLN A 202 5.23 -11.79 30.15
C GLN A 202 3.77 -12.13 29.83
N VAL A 203 3.51 -12.85 28.73
CA VAL A 203 2.15 -13.16 28.24
C VAL A 203 1.95 -14.66 28.17
N GLY A 204 0.73 -15.12 28.47
CA GLY A 204 0.42 -16.55 28.44
C GLY A 204 0.42 -17.17 27.05
N ARG A 205 0.22 -16.34 25.99
CA ARG A 205 0.11 -16.79 24.61
C ARG A 205 0.61 -15.73 23.65
N LEU A 206 1.50 -16.12 22.73
CA LEU A 206 1.92 -15.31 21.60
C LEU A 206 2.25 -16.22 20.42
N GLU A 207 1.65 -15.95 19.26
CA GLU A 207 1.98 -16.54 17.97
C GLU A 207 2.18 -15.43 16.94
N LEU A 208 3.40 -15.28 16.43
CA LEU A 208 3.70 -14.38 15.32
C LEU A 208 3.35 -15.07 13.99
N ARG A 209 2.38 -14.53 13.27
CA ARG A 209 2.01 -14.94 11.91
C ARG A 209 2.55 -13.94 10.90
N LEU A 210 3.62 -14.31 10.22
CA LEU A 210 4.28 -13.45 9.26
C LEU A 210 3.99 -13.93 7.84
N GLY A 211 3.21 -13.15 7.10
CA GLY A 211 2.81 -13.46 5.72
C GLY A 211 3.47 -12.56 4.70
N GLY A 212 4.07 -13.16 3.66
CA GLY A 212 4.72 -12.46 2.56
C GLY A 212 5.91 -13.21 1.99
N ASP A 213 6.56 -12.56 1.04
CA ASP A 213 7.87 -12.95 0.49
C ASP A 213 9.01 -12.23 1.24
N GLY A 214 10.23 -12.33 0.73
CA GLY A 214 11.40 -11.59 1.24
C GLY A 214 12.41 -12.49 1.93
N GLU A 215 12.88 -12.06 3.09
CA GLU A 215 14.01 -12.67 3.82
C GLU A 215 13.57 -13.82 4.75
N LEU A 216 12.74 -14.75 4.23
CA LEU A 216 12.10 -15.82 5.02
C LEU A 216 13.09 -16.65 5.84
N ASP A 217 14.20 -17.08 5.23
CA ASP A 217 15.19 -17.93 5.92
C ASP A 217 15.95 -17.16 7.00
N ALA A 218 16.28 -15.89 6.73
CA ALA A 218 16.93 -15.03 7.72
C ALA A 218 16.00 -14.73 8.90
N VAL A 219 14.71 -14.48 8.64
CA VAL A 219 13.68 -14.29 9.68
C VAL A 219 13.51 -15.55 10.53
N ARG A 220 13.50 -16.73 9.91
CA ARG A 220 13.44 -18.02 10.64
C ARG A 220 14.68 -18.25 11.50
N ALA A 221 15.87 -17.99 10.96
CA ALA A 221 17.12 -18.13 11.70
C ALA A 221 17.18 -17.16 12.90
N GLN A 222 16.80 -15.91 12.72
CA GLN A 222 16.75 -14.92 13.80
C GLN A 222 15.74 -15.31 14.88
N ALA A 223 14.55 -15.80 14.49
CA ALA A 223 13.56 -16.28 15.45
C ALA A 223 14.07 -17.46 16.28
N ALA A 224 14.80 -18.42 15.66
CA ALA A 224 15.40 -19.54 16.37
C ALA A 224 16.46 -19.04 17.38
N GLN A 225 17.32 -18.10 17.00
CA GLN A 225 18.31 -17.49 17.89
C GLN A 225 17.68 -16.77 19.10
N LEU A 226 16.49 -16.19 18.90
CA LEU A 226 15.72 -15.51 19.94
C LEU A 226 14.81 -16.45 20.77
N GLY A 227 14.86 -17.76 20.55
CA GLY A 227 14.02 -18.71 21.27
C GLY A 227 12.54 -18.71 20.82
N LEU A 228 12.23 -18.13 19.66
CA LEU A 228 10.86 -17.96 19.15
C LEU A 228 10.41 -19.08 18.19
N ALA A 229 11.14 -20.18 18.05
CA ALA A 229 10.83 -21.24 17.09
C ALA A 229 9.41 -21.80 17.26
N GLY A 230 8.93 -21.94 18.51
CA GLY A 230 7.56 -22.38 18.83
C GLY A 230 6.49 -21.28 18.77
N HIS A 231 6.88 -20.03 18.54
CA HIS A 231 6.01 -18.85 18.51
C HIS A 231 5.90 -18.21 17.13
N LEU A 232 6.61 -18.74 16.11
CA LEU A 232 6.66 -18.20 14.76
C LEU A 232 5.96 -19.10 13.76
N ASN A 233 5.01 -18.53 13.03
CA ASN A 233 4.36 -19.15 11.89
C ASN A 233 4.64 -18.30 10.62
N LEU A 234 5.49 -18.81 9.73
CA LEU A 234 5.78 -18.20 8.44
C LEU A 234 4.77 -18.69 7.41
N LEU A 235 3.84 -17.84 7.02
CA LEU A 235 2.73 -18.17 6.14
C LEU A 235 3.14 -18.21 4.66
N GLY A 236 4.34 -17.71 4.32
CA GLY A 236 4.70 -17.47 2.92
C GLY A 236 3.79 -16.43 2.27
N TRP A 237 3.60 -16.52 0.95
CA TRP A 237 2.69 -15.62 0.26
C TRP A 237 1.23 -15.93 0.60
N VAL A 238 0.51 -14.93 1.07
CA VAL A 238 -0.89 -15.04 1.50
C VAL A 238 -1.80 -14.48 0.41
N GLY A 239 -2.55 -15.34 -0.27
CA GLY A 239 -3.56 -14.98 -1.27
C GLY A 239 -4.78 -14.31 -0.65
N ALA A 240 -5.72 -13.83 -1.47
CA ALA A 240 -6.84 -13.02 -1.00
C ALA A 240 -7.70 -13.72 0.06
N ASP A 241 -8.11 -14.97 -0.19
CA ASP A 241 -9.00 -15.73 0.71
C ASP A 241 -8.28 -16.08 2.02
N SER A 242 -7.03 -16.57 1.92
CA SER A 242 -6.20 -16.88 3.09
C SER A 242 -5.91 -15.62 3.91
N LYS A 243 -5.72 -14.46 3.25
CA LYS A 243 -5.52 -13.18 3.93
C LYS A 243 -6.74 -12.78 4.76
N GLN A 244 -7.95 -12.88 4.19
CA GLN A 244 -9.17 -12.60 4.93
C GLN A 244 -9.31 -13.52 6.16
N GLN A 245 -8.98 -14.80 6.01
CA GLN A 245 -8.98 -15.75 7.09
C GLN A 245 -7.99 -15.39 8.20
N GLN A 246 -6.75 -15.04 7.83
CA GLN A 246 -5.74 -14.62 8.80
C GLN A 246 -6.14 -13.33 9.54
N LEU A 247 -6.71 -12.36 8.82
CA LEU A 247 -7.22 -11.12 9.41
C LEU A 247 -8.40 -11.35 10.35
N ALA A 248 -9.28 -12.31 10.04
CA ALA A 248 -10.41 -12.66 10.90
C ALA A 248 -9.97 -13.36 12.18
N LEU A 249 -8.93 -14.19 12.13
CA LEU A 249 -8.42 -14.97 13.26
C LEU A 249 -7.41 -14.23 14.14
N ALA A 250 -6.71 -13.23 13.62
CA ALA A 250 -5.74 -12.47 14.39
C ALA A 250 -6.40 -11.65 15.51
N SER A 251 -5.69 -11.43 16.60
CA SER A 251 -6.10 -10.55 17.70
C SER A 251 -5.49 -9.15 17.60
N LEU A 252 -4.40 -9.01 16.81
CA LEU A 252 -3.62 -7.78 16.67
C LEU A 252 -2.88 -7.79 15.33
N TYR A 253 -2.76 -6.63 14.71
CA TYR A 253 -1.93 -6.43 13.52
C TYR A 253 -0.70 -5.58 13.87
N ALA A 254 0.51 -6.06 13.52
CA ALA A 254 1.77 -5.36 13.78
C ALA A 254 2.53 -5.06 12.49
N LEU A 255 2.96 -3.81 12.29
CA LEU A 255 3.77 -3.39 11.15
C LEU A 255 4.76 -2.27 11.53
N PRO A 256 5.88 -2.58 12.20
CA PRO A 256 6.86 -1.59 12.62
C PRO A 256 7.81 -1.19 11.48
N SER A 257 7.26 -0.73 10.35
CA SER A 257 8.00 -0.40 9.14
C SER A 257 8.85 0.86 9.27
N TYR A 258 9.93 0.93 8.50
CA TYR A 258 10.79 2.12 8.37
C TYR A 258 10.32 3.07 7.25
N HIS A 259 9.69 2.53 6.21
CA HIS A 259 9.20 3.32 5.06
C HIS A 259 7.90 2.74 4.53
N GLU A 260 6.86 3.59 4.44
CA GLU A 260 5.56 3.28 3.84
C GLU A 260 5.02 4.45 3.02
N GLY A 261 4.15 4.12 2.05
CA GLY A 261 3.22 5.08 1.48
C GLY A 261 1.97 5.17 2.35
N LEU A 262 0.94 4.42 1.98
CA LEU A 262 -0.20 4.05 2.82
C LEU A 262 -0.43 2.54 2.61
N PRO A 263 0.04 1.69 3.53
CA PRO A 263 0.06 0.24 3.31
C PRO A 263 -1.36 -0.34 3.32
N MET A 264 -1.70 -1.06 2.25
CA MET A 264 -2.98 -1.77 2.13
C MET A 264 -3.22 -2.73 3.30
N SER A 265 -2.16 -3.41 3.77
CA SER A 265 -2.27 -4.38 4.84
C SER A 265 -2.68 -3.77 6.20
N VAL A 266 -2.29 -2.52 6.49
CA VAL A 266 -2.78 -1.78 7.67
C VAL A 266 -4.26 -1.46 7.50
N LEU A 267 -4.66 -0.92 6.34
CA LEU A 267 -6.06 -0.58 6.09
C LEU A 267 -6.96 -1.83 6.10
N GLU A 268 -6.47 -2.94 5.54
CA GLU A 268 -7.17 -4.23 5.55
C GLU A 268 -7.31 -4.79 6.98
N ALA A 269 -6.29 -4.64 7.82
CA ALA A 269 -6.34 -5.03 9.23
C ALA A 269 -7.33 -4.16 10.02
N MET A 270 -7.30 -2.85 9.82
CA MET A 270 -8.26 -1.91 10.40
C MET A 270 -9.70 -2.23 9.93
N ALA A 271 -9.88 -2.53 8.64
CA ALA A 271 -11.17 -2.95 8.07
C ALA A 271 -11.69 -4.25 8.70
N ALA A 272 -10.81 -5.16 9.08
CA ALA A 272 -11.16 -6.37 9.81
C ALA A 272 -11.42 -6.12 11.32
N GLY A 273 -11.26 -4.88 11.81
CA GLY A 273 -11.45 -4.52 13.21
C GLY A 273 -10.29 -4.95 14.11
N LEU A 274 -9.08 -5.00 13.61
CA LEU A 274 -7.88 -5.27 14.40
C LEU A 274 -7.29 -3.97 14.97
N PRO A 275 -6.85 -3.95 16.23
CA PRO A 275 -5.94 -2.90 16.72
C PRO A 275 -4.63 -2.97 15.96
N VAL A 276 -4.03 -1.82 15.69
CA VAL A 276 -2.80 -1.71 14.91
C VAL A 276 -1.64 -1.27 15.80
N LEU A 277 -0.54 -2.01 15.75
CA LEU A 277 0.73 -1.60 16.33
C LEU A 277 1.71 -1.31 15.19
N ALA A 278 2.05 -0.04 14.97
CA ALA A 278 2.83 0.36 13.80
C ALA A 278 3.77 1.53 14.10
N THR A 279 4.43 2.03 13.08
CA THR A 279 5.28 3.22 13.13
C THR A 279 4.62 4.39 12.40
N PRO A 280 4.82 5.65 12.81
CA PRO A 280 4.18 6.82 12.20
C PRO A 280 4.83 7.25 10.87
N VAL A 281 5.11 6.28 9.97
CA VAL A 281 5.77 6.54 8.68
C VAL A 281 4.77 6.63 7.53
N GLY A 282 4.99 7.57 6.62
CA GLY A 282 4.12 7.81 5.46
C GLY A 282 2.68 8.13 5.88
N GLY A 283 1.71 7.46 5.26
CA GLY A 283 0.29 7.64 5.57
C GLY A 283 -0.21 6.87 6.78
N ILE A 284 0.65 6.11 7.48
CA ILE A 284 0.22 5.34 8.68
C ILE A 284 -0.21 6.31 9.79
N ALA A 285 0.50 7.43 9.98
CA ALA A 285 0.14 8.43 10.99
C ALA A 285 -1.23 9.11 10.73
N GLU A 286 -1.70 9.09 9.48
CA GLU A 286 -3.05 9.59 9.13
C GLU A 286 -4.11 8.49 9.31
N ALA A 287 -3.72 7.22 9.11
CA ALA A 287 -4.62 6.08 9.29
C ALA A 287 -4.81 5.71 10.76
N VAL A 288 -3.77 5.77 11.57
CA VAL A 288 -3.77 5.35 12.97
C VAL A 288 -3.40 6.54 13.84
N ALA A 289 -4.32 6.97 14.70
CA ALA A 289 -4.05 7.90 15.79
C ALA A 289 -3.59 7.11 17.03
N ASP A 290 -2.46 7.51 17.61
CA ASP A 290 -1.90 6.81 18.77
C ASP A 290 -2.88 6.78 19.95
N GLY A 291 -3.07 5.62 20.53
CA GLY A 291 -4.02 5.39 21.64
C GLY A 291 -5.50 5.25 21.21
N VAL A 292 -5.86 5.42 19.92
CA VAL A 292 -7.26 5.35 19.43
C VAL A 292 -7.51 4.10 18.59
N GLU A 293 -6.91 3.97 17.42
CA GLU A 293 -7.03 2.81 16.54
C GLU A 293 -5.94 1.76 16.81
N GLY A 294 -5.00 2.08 17.67
CA GLY A 294 -3.85 1.27 18.00
C GLY A 294 -2.74 2.10 18.63
N PHE A 295 -1.51 1.64 18.51
CA PHE A 295 -0.34 2.37 19.01
C PHE A 295 0.67 2.63 17.90
N LEU A 296 1.32 3.81 18.00
CA LEU A 296 2.43 4.20 17.14
C LEU A 296 3.72 4.29 17.94
N VAL A 297 4.76 3.63 17.46
CA VAL A 297 6.10 3.65 18.06
C VAL A 297 7.13 4.12 17.05
N ALA A 298 8.22 4.74 17.50
CA ALA A 298 9.28 5.18 16.58
C ALA A 298 9.89 3.97 15.84
N PRO A 299 10.27 4.12 14.55
CA PRO A 299 10.99 3.05 13.84
C PRO A 299 12.28 2.66 14.57
N GLY A 300 12.48 1.36 14.81
CA GLY A 300 13.64 0.83 15.50
C GLY A 300 13.56 0.87 17.03
N ASP A 301 12.53 1.47 17.61
CA ASP A 301 12.30 1.44 19.06
C ASP A 301 11.67 0.11 19.48
N VAL A 302 12.53 -0.90 19.60
CA VAL A 302 12.13 -2.27 20.00
C VAL A 302 11.55 -2.30 21.41
N GLU A 303 11.97 -1.41 22.29
CA GLU A 303 11.51 -1.36 23.67
C GLU A 303 10.06 -0.87 23.76
N ALA A 304 9.76 0.26 23.14
CA ALA A 304 8.39 0.75 23.04
C ALA A 304 7.49 -0.24 22.27
N LEU A 305 8.02 -0.85 21.20
CA LEU A 305 7.29 -1.88 20.44
C LEU A 305 6.89 -3.07 21.33
N ALA A 306 7.83 -3.57 22.16
CA ALA A 306 7.57 -4.66 23.10
C ALA A 306 6.56 -4.25 24.18
N ALA A 307 6.71 -3.06 24.77
CA ALA A 307 5.78 -2.58 25.79
C ALA A 307 4.34 -2.48 25.27
N ARG A 308 4.15 -1.89 24.05
CA ARG A 308 2.82 -1.77 23.45
C ARG A 308 2.27 -3.12 22.98
N LEU A 309 3.12 -4.01 22.49
CA LEU A 309 2.74 -5.39 22.15
C LEU A 309 2.23 -6.13 23.39
N ALA A 310 2.96 -6.09 24.50
CA ALA A 310 2.55 -6.70 25.75
C ALA A 310 1.21 -6.11 26.25
N GLN A 311 1.05 -4.79 26.23
CA GLN A 311 -0.16 -4.11 26.66
C GLN A 311 -1.40 -4.58 25.86
N LEU A 312 -1.30 -4.69 24.53
CA LEU A 312 -2.41 -5.14 23.68
C LEU A 312 -2.73 -6.63 23.86
N LEU A 313 -1.74 -7.45 24.21
CA LEU A 313 -1.92 -8.89 24.45
C LEU A 313 -2.48 -9.19 25.83
N GLN A 314 -2.25 -8.33 26.83
CA GLN A 314 -2.72 -8.47 28.20
C GLN A 314 -4.08 -7.81 28.45
N ASP A 315 -4.41 -6.74 27.72
CA ASP A 315 -5.67 -6.02 27.85
C ASP A 315 -6.56 -6.23 26.60
N GLU A 316 -7.35 -7.30 26.64
CA GLU A 316 -8.29 -7.63 25.58
C GLU A 316 -9.36 -6.54 25.37
N ALA A 317 -9.81 -5.91 26.46
CA ALA A 317 -10.82 -4.87 26.38
C ALA A 317 -10.27 -3.64 25.65
N LEU A 318 -9.02 -3.27 25.89
CA LEU A 318 -8.31 -2.23 25.15
C LEU A 318 -8.18 -2.60 23.68
N ALA A 319 -7.68 -3.79 23.37
CA ALA A 319 -7.50 -4.27 22.01
C ALA A 319 -8.83 -4.26 21.23
N ARG A 320 -9.92 -4.72 21.84
CA ARG A 320 -11.27 -4.72 21.28
C ARG A 320 -11.78 -3.30 20.99
N ARG A 321 -11.59 -2.36 21.94
CA ARG A 321 -11.98 -0.93 21.73
C ARG A 321 -11.23 -0.30 20.58
N MET A 322 -9.91 -0.51 20.52
CA MET A 322 -9.04 0.03 19.44
C MET A 322 -9.40 -0.59 18.09
N GLY A 323 -9.61 -1.89 18.02
CA GLY A 323 -10.05 -2.56 16.81
C GLY A 323 -11.40 -2.05 16.29
N ALA A 324 -12.35 -1.81 17.18
CA ALA A 324 -13.64 -1.20 16.82
C ALA A 324 -13.46 0.25 16.31
N ALA A 325 -12.57 1.03 16.90
CA ALA A 325 -12.26 2.37 16.43
C ALA A 325 -11.57 2.33 15.05
N ALA A 326 -10.63 1.41 14.85
CA ALA A 326 -9.97 1.18 13.58
C ALA A 326 -10.98 0.87 12.46
N ARG A 327 -11.91 -0.03 12.71
CA ARG A 327 -12.98 -0.37 11.77
C ARG A 327 -13.83 0.86 11.41
N ARG A 328 -14.33 1.61 12.40
CA ARG A 328 -15.14 2.83 12.16
C ARG A 328 -14.39 3.85 11.32
N LYS A 329 -13.09 4.05 11.56
CA LYS A 329 -12.28 4.98 10.78
C LYS A 329 -12.14 4.55 9.32
N VAL A 330 -12.00 3.24 9.06
CA VAL A 330 -11.99 2.74 7.68
C VAL A 330 -13.35 2.94 7.02
N GLU A 331 -14.44 2.67 7.69
CA GLU A 331 -15.81 2.84 7.16
C GLU A 331 -16.07 4.28 6.70
N THR A 332 -15.52 5.28 7.40
CA THR A 332 -15.73 6.70 7.08
C THR A 332 -14.68 7.32 6.17
N THR A 333 -13.47 6.74 6.09
CA THR A 333 -12.33 7.45 5.47
C THR A 333 -11.61 6.65 4.39
N PHE A 334 -11.48 5.33 4.56
CA PHE A 334 -10.62 4.51 3.70
C PHE A 334 -11.36 3.41 2.94
N CYS A 335 -12.64 3.19 3.19
CA CYS A 335 -13.41 2.24 2.39
C CYS A 335 -13.57 2.74 0.93
N SER A 336 -13.88 1.81 0.03
CA SER A 336 -14.13 2.14 -1.38
C SER A 336 -15.15 3.26 -1.54
N ASP A 337 -16.23 3.24 -0.75
CA ASP A 337 -17.32 4.20 -0.86
C ASP A 337 -16.93 5.62 -0.39
N ALA A 338 -15.96 5.73 0.51
CA ALA A 338 -15.41 7.03 0.94
C ALA A 338 -14.34 7.58 -0.03
N VAL A 339 -13.52 6.69 -0.61
CA VAL A 339 -12.36 7.10 -1.42
C VAL A 339 -12.70 7.26 -2.90
N LEU A 340 -13.47 6.34 -3.50
CA LEU A 340 -13.72 6.37 -4.94
C LEU A 340 -14.43 7.63 -5.43
N PRO A 341 -15.38 8.25 -4.71
CA PRO A 341 -15.96 9.51 -5.13
C PRO A 341 -14.93 10.61 -5.40
N ARG A 342 -13.78 10.61 -4.70
CA ARG A 342 -12.68 11.57 -4.92
C ARG A 342 -11.94 11.29 -6.22
N VAL A 343 -11.74 10.01 -6.57
CA VAL A 343 -11.17 9.60 -7.86
C VAL A 343 -12.12 9.93 -9.00
N GLU A 344 -13.41 9.68 -8.81
CA GLU A 344 -14.46 10.00 -9.77
C GLU A 344 -14.59 11.51 -10.00
N GLN A 345 -14.53 12.30 -8.93
CA GLN A 345 -14.51 13.76 -9.03
C GLN A 345 -13.32 14.24 -9.86
N MET A 346 -12.12 13.73 -9.59
CA MET A 346 -10.92 14.05 -10.37
C MET A 346 -11.10 13.73 -11.86
N TYR A 347 -11.74 12.58 -12.19
CA TYR A 347 -12.04 12.25 -13.60
C TYR A 347 -13.04 13.22 -14.21
N ARG A 348 -14.12 13.58 -13.48
CA ARG A 348 -15.12 14.58 -13.96
C ARG A 348 -14.49 15.95 -14.21
N GLU A 349 -13.61 16.42 -13.32
CA GLU A 349 -12.88 17.67 -13.48
C GLU A 349 -11.95 17.67 -14.72
N LEU A 350 -11.50 16.50 -15.14
CA LEU A 350 -10.73 16.32 -16.38
C LEU A 350 -11.59 16.02 -17.60
N GLY A 351 -12.92 16.14 -17.51
CA GLY A 351 -13.87 15.98 -18.60
C GLY A 351 -14.32 14.54 -18.85
N PHE A 352 -14.14 13.63 -17.88
CA PHE A 352 -14.56 12.22 -18.00
C PHE A 352 -15.67 11.89 -17.00
N GLY A 353 -16.89 11.70 -17.52
CA GLY A 353 -18.04 11.21 -16.75
C GLY A 353 -18.18 9.68 -16.76
N PRO A 354 -19.07 9.12 -15.93
CA PRO A 354 -19.47 7.71 -16.01
C PRO A 354 -20.13 7.43 -17.35
N ARG A 355 -20.01 6.17 -17.82
CA ARG A 355 -20.60 5.66 -19.07
C ARG A 355 -21.88 4.92 -18.82
#